data_417cc8917493233797992e27d244015d
#
_entry.id   417cc8917493233797992e27d244015d
#
_cell.length_a   1.000
_cell.length_b   1.000
_cell.length_c   1.000
_cell.angle_alpha   90.00
_cell.angle_beta   90.00
_cell.angle_gamma   90.00
#
_symmetry.space_group_name_H-M   'P 1'
#
loop_
_entity.id
_entity.type
_entity.pdbx_description
1 polymer ?
#
loop_
_entity_poly.entity_id
_entity_poly.type
_entity_poly.pdbx_seq_one_letter_code
_entity_poly.pdbx_strand_id
1 'polypeptide(L)'
;MARYSPEHKEETRRRMIETAGRRFKSDGIDGSGIATLVADAGLTNGAFYGHFSSKDDLVASVVSQQLADQVSVVNSLPAGLASVEQYLREYLSPAHRDDLAGGCPSAALLDEIGRCDVAVREAYTEGAGAMIEAIARHLDDGDPERTHERAVGLFTLLVGSLQTARAVTDPALSDRILEAAYANAVTLATAR
;
A
#
# COMPACT_ATOMS: atom_id res chain seq x y z
N MET A 1 0.00 -14.55 -37.47
CA MET A 1 0.05 -13.74 -36.24
C MET A 1 0.01 -14.68 -35.05
N ALA A 2 1.07 -14.73 -34.24
CA ALA A 2 1.08 -15.58 -33.07
C ALA A 2 0.02 -15.02 -32.09
N ARG A 3 -1.00 -15.80 -31.81
CA ARG A 3 -2.04 -15.50 -30.85
C ARG A 3 -1.40 -15.75 -29.48
N TYR A 4 -1.02 -14.70 -28.77
CA TYR A 4 -0.53 -14.84 -27.39
C TYR A 4 -1.54 -15.65 -26.58
N SER A 5 -1.06 -16.61 -25.80
CA SER A 5 -1.95 -17.40 -24.94
C SER A 5 -2.57 -16.49 -23.85
N PRO A 6 -3.74 -16.84 -23.30
CA PRO A 6 -4.34 -16.12 -22.19
C PRO A 6 -3.37 -15.95 -21.01
N GLU A 7 -2.56 -16.96 -20.72
CA GLU A 7 -1.56 -16.93 -19.65
C GLU A 7 -0.47 -15.87 -19.90
N HIS A 8 -0.01 -15.76 -21.15
CA HIS A 8 1.00 -14.75 -21.51
C HIS A 8 0.43 -13.33 -21.41
N LYS A 9 -0.85 -13.15 -21.74
CA LYS A 9 -1.54 -11.86 -21.58
C LYS A 9 -1.63 -11.46 -20.10
N GLU A 10 -2.01 -12.40 -19.24
CA GLU A 10 -2.12 -12.17 -17.79
C GLU A 10 -0.74 -11.90 -17.16
N GLU A 11 0.28 -12.65 -17.52
CA GLU A 11 1.66 -12.42 -17.07
C GLU A 11 2.17 -11.03 -17.47
N THR A 12 1.86 -10.60 -18.69
CA THR A 12 2.23 -9.26 -19.16
C THR A 12 1.52 -8.17 -18.35
N ARG A 13 0.21 -8.34 -18.09
CA ARG A 13 -0.58 -7.43 -17.27
C ARG A 13 -0.03 -7.32 -15.85
N ARG A 14 0.26 -8.45 -15.21
CA ARG A 14 0.84 -8.50 -13.86
C ARG A 14 2.17 -7.76 -13.80
N ARG A 15 3.08 -8.00 -14.74
CA ARG A 15 4.36 -7.30 -14.83
C ARG A 15 4.21 -5.79 -14.99
N MET A 16 3.22 -5.33 -15.77
CA MET A 16 2.91 -3.90 -15.89
C MET A 16 2.46 -3.31 -14.55
N ILE A 17 1.57 -4.00 -13.82
CA ILE A 17 1.08 -3.58 -12.51
C ILE A 17 2.23 -3.48 -11.50
N GLU A 18 3.07 -4.51 -11.40
CA GLU A 18 4.22 -4.55 -10.50
C GLU A 18 5.20 -3.41 -10.77
N THR A 19 5.60 -3.26 -12.04
CA THR A 19 6.58 -2.22 -12.45
C THR A 19 6.02 -0.82 -12.26
N ALA A 20 4.75 -0.59 -12.68
CA ALA A 20 4.10 0.69 -12.51
C ALA A 20 3.91 1.04 -11.03
N GLY A 21 3.58 0.06 -10.19
CA GLY A 21 3.41 0.28 -8.76
C GLY A 21 4.70 0.72 -8.06
N ARG A 22 5.84 0.17 -8.43
CA ARG A 22 7.15 0.63 -7.94
C ARG A 22 7.44 2.06 -8.40
N ARG A 23 7.21 2.35 -9.69
CA ARG A 23 7.44 3.67 -10.28
C ARG A 23 6.54 4.75 -9.65
N PHE A 24 5.25 4.48 -9.49
CA PHE A 24 4.33 5.42 -8.84
C PHE A 24 4.77 5.77 -7.41
N LYS A 25 5.20 4.78 -6.64
CA LYS A 25 5.66 5.02 -5.26
C LYS A 25 6.96 5.82 -5.20
N SER A 26 7.83 5.72 -6.20
CA SER A 26 9.10 6.47 -6.25
C SER A 26 8.92 7.88 -6.80
N ASP A 27 8.17 8.03 -7.88
CA ASP A 27 8.15 9.25 -8.71
C ASP A 27 6.80 9.97 -8.67
N GLY A 28 5.80 9.40 -7.99
CA GLY A 28 4.41 9.86 -8.00
C GLY A 28 3.63 9.36 -9.22
N ILE A 29 2.31 9.40 -9.10
CA ILE A 29 1.38 9.03 -10.18
C ILE A 29 1.55 10.02 -11.35
N ASP A 30 1.53 11.32 -11.06
CA ASP A 30 1.63 12.36 -12.08
C ASP A 30 3.02 12.43 -12.71
N GLY A 31 4.07 12.13 -11.95
CA GLY A 31 5.45 12.07 -12.43
C GLY A 31 5.73 10.92 -13.40
N SER A 32 4.82 9.95 -13.54
CA SER A 32 5.02 8.71 -14.30
C SER A 32 4.18 8.70 -15.58
N GLY A 33 4.80 8.95 -16.73
CA GLY A 33 4.15 8.88 -18.04
C GLY A 33 4.00 7.45 -18.57
N ILE A 34 2.95 7.17 -19.38
CA ILE A 34 2.70 5.84 -19.97
C ILE A 34 3.93 5.31 -20.71
N ALA A 35 4.64 6.17 -21.49
CA ALA A 35 5.82 5.77 -22.22
C ALA A 35 6.94 5.23 -21.31
N THR A 36 7.15 5.85 -20.16
CA THR A 36 8.11 5.40 -19.15
C THR A 36 7.67 4.07 -18.52
N LEU A 37 6.39 3.97 -18.13
CA LEU A 37 5.83 2.78 -17.50
C LEU A 37 5.94 1.53 -18.39
N VAL A 38 5.65 1.67 -19.68
CA VAL A 38 5.76 0.54 -20.63
C VAL A 38 7.23 0.19 -20.93
N ALA A 39 8.12 1.20 -21.01
CA ALA A 39 9.54 0.96 -21.20
C ALA A 39 10.15 0.19 -20.00
N ASP A 40 9.81 0.59 -18.78
CA ASP A 40 10.23 -0.09 -17.55
C ASP A 40 9.73 -1.55 -17.50
N ALA A 41 8.54 -1.81 -18.03
CA ALA A 41 8.00 -3.17 -18.15
C ALA A 41 8.58 -3.97 -19.34
N GLY A 42 9.47 -3.38 -20.15
CA GLY A 42 10.02 -3.99 -21.36
C GLY A 42 8.98 -4.18 -22.48
N LEU A 43 8.03 -3.28 -22.59
CA LEU A 43 6.89 -3.35 -23.51
C LEU A 43 6.84 -2.15 -24.46
N THR A 44 5.89 -2.16 -25.38
CA THR A 44 5.63 -1.03 -26.30
C THR A 44 4.34 -0.30 -25.90
N ASN A 45 4.19 0.97 -26.31
CA ASN A 45 2.96 1.73 -26.08
C ASN A 45 1.69 0.99 -26.61
N GLY A 46 1.81 0.27 -27.74
CA GLY A 46 0.69 -0.51 -28.27
C GLY A 46 0.28 -1.67 -27.35
N ALA A 47 1.22 -2.25 -26.61
CA ALA A 47 0.92 -3.29 -25.65
C ALA A 47 0.10 -2.77 -24.44
N PHE A 48 0.33 -1.52 -24.02
CA PHE A 48 -0.42 -0.88 -22.94
C PHE A 48 -1.92 -0.92 -23.19
N TYR A 49 -2.36 -0.41 -24.33
CA TYR A 49 -3.79 -0.32 -24.69
C TYR A 49 -4.45 -1.69 -24.96
N GLY A 50 -3.65 -2.76 -25.02
CA GLY A 50 -4.15 -4.13 -25.01
C GLY A 50 -4.55 -4.66 -23.62
N HIS A 51 -4.15 -3.96 -22.54
CA HIS A 51 -4.35 -4.36 -21.14
C HIS A 51 -5.09 -3.33 -20.30
N PHE A 52 -4.93 -2.04 -20.58
CA PHE A 52 -5.51 -0.92 -19.83
C PHE A 52 -6.13 0.10 -20.78
N SER A 53 -7.29 0.61 -20.41
CA SER A 53 -8.03 1.62 -21.19
C SER A 53 -7.44 3.03 -21.02
N SER A 54 -6.82 3.30 -19.87
CA SER A 54 -6.24 4.60 -19.52
C SER A 54 -5.13 4.43 -18.47
N LYS A 55 -4.43 5.52 -18.17
CA LYS A 55 -3.49 5.56 -17.03
C LYS A 55 -4.22 5.33 -15.71
N ASP A 56 -5.42 5.90 -15.53
CA ASP A 56 -6.20 5.73 -14.30
C ASP A 56 -6.67 4.29 -14.10
N ASP A 57 -7.00 3.57 -15.17
CA ASP A 57 -7.28 2.14 -15.12
C ASP A 57 -6.07 1.32 -14.62
N LEU A 58 -4.86 1.66 -15.09
CA LEU A 58 -3.63 1.08 -14.55
C LEU A 58 -3.42 1.47 -13.09
N VAL A 59 -3.61 2.74 -12.71
CA VAL A 59 -3.46 3.22 -11.32
C VAL A 59 -4.44 2.50 -10.40
N ALA A 60 -5.71 2.39 -10.77
CA ALA A 60 -6.71 1.66 -10.00
C ALA A 60 -6.32 0.19 -9.81
N SER A 61 -5.83 -0.46 -10.89
CA SER A 61 -5.35 -1.84 -10.84
C SER A 61 -4.13 -2.02 -9.94
N VAL A 62 -3.19 -1.06 -9.95
CA VAL A 62 -2.00 -1.04 -9.08
C VAL A 62 -2.40 -0.89 -7.62
N VAL A 63 -3.27 0.08 -7.31
CA VAL A 63 -3.74 0.34 -5.95
C VAL A 63 -4.46 -0.88 -5.40
N SER A 64 -5.39 -1.47 -6.17
CA SER A 64 -6.13 -2.67 -5.79
C SER A 64 -5.18 -3.84 -5.50
N GLN A 65 -4.26 -4.14 -6.42
CA GLN A 65 -3.34 -5.28 -6.26
C GLN A 65 -2.41 -5.11 -5.06
N GLN A 66 -1.79 -3.94 -4.90
CA GLN A 66 -0.83 -3.71 -3.81
C GLN A 66 -1.49 -3.71 -2.43
N LEU A 67 -2.72 -3.20 -2.31
CA LEU A 67 -3.47 -3.31 -1.06
C LEU A 67 -3.90 -4.75 -0.77
N ALA A 68 -4.31 -5.50 -1.80
CA ALA A 68 -4.63 -6.92 -1.64
C ALA A 68 -3.41 -7.74 -1.19
N ASP A 69 -2.23 -7.46 -1.73
CA ASP A 69 -0.98 -8.09 -1.32
C ASP A 69 -0.67 -7.80 0.17
N GLN A 70 -0.84 -6.55 0.61
CA GLN A 70 -0.66 -6.19 2.02
C GLN A 70 -1.70 -6.83 2.94
N VAL A 71 -2.96 -6.88 2.54
CA VAL A 71 -4.01 -7.61 3.26
C VAL A 71 -3.64 -9.07 3.41
N SER A 72 -3.08 -9.69 2.37
CA SER A 72 -2.61 -11.07 2.42
C SER A 72 -1.48 -11.25 3.44
N VAL A 73 -0.53 -10.33 3.51
CA VAL A 73 0.54 -10.34 4.52
C VAL A 73 -0.05 -10.27 5.93
N VAL A 74 -0.93 -9.30 6.21
CA VAL A 74 -1.55 -9.16 7.54
C VAL A 74 -2.35 -10.42 7.91
N ASN A 75 -3.14 -10.96 6.98
CA ASN A 75 -3.92 -12.18 7.20
C ASN A 75 -3.07 -13.42 7.45
N SER A 76 -1.82 -13.45 6.97
CA SER A 76 -0.90 -14.56 7.17
C SER A 76 -0.17 -14.52 8.51
N LEU A 77 -0.28 -13.42 9.26
CA LEU A 77 0.35 -13.30 10.57
C LEU A 77 -0.20 -14.39 11.51
N PRO A 78 0.68 -15.04 12.29
CA PRO A 78 0.23 -15.93 13.35
C PRO A 78 -0.69 -15.21 14.33
N ALA A 79 -1.62 -15.96 14.94
CA ALA A 79 -2.49 -15.39 15.96
C ALA A 79 -1.67 -14.96 17.19
N GLY A 80 -2.07 -13.82 17.79
CA GLY A 80 -1.50 -13.33 19.04
C GLY A 80 -0.74 -12.00 18.89
N LEU A 81 -0.64 -11.32 20.02
CA LEU A 81 -0.15 -9.96 20.12
C LEU A 81 1.32 -9.80 19.66
N ALA A 82 2.16 -10.82 19.91
CA ALA A 82 3.56 -10.78 19.52
C ALA A 82 3.76 -10.63 18.00
N SER A 83 2.90 -11.25 17.19
CA SER A 83 2.95 -11.14 15.73
C SER A 83 2.52 -9.75 15.25
N VAL A 84 1.51 -9.18 15.91
CA VAL A 84 1.08 -7.79 15.66
C VAL A 84 2.20 -6.82 16.00
N GLU A 85 2.82 -6.96 17.17
CA GLU A 85 3.94 -6.10 17.59
C GLU A 85 5.14 -6.19 16.62
N GLN A 86 5.44 -7.39 16.13
CA GLN A 86 6.49 -7.58 15.12
C GLN A 86 6.13 -6.85 13.82
N TYR A 87 4.90 -7.01 13.31
CA TYR A 87 4.42 -6.30 12.12
C TYR A 87 4.50 -4.77 12.30
N LEU A 88 4.05 -4.25 13.44
CA LEU A 88 4.12 -2.82 13.76
C LEU A 88 5.57 -2.31 13.77
N ARG A 89 6.50 -3.08 14.31
CA ARG A 89 7.93 -2.75 14.35
C ARG A 89 8.56 -2.73 12.96
N GLU A 90 8.20 -3.71 12.11
CA GLU A 90 8.66 -3.77 10.71
C GLU A 90 8.09 -2.61 9.91
N TYR A 91 6.78 -2.33 10.06
CA TYR A 91 6.12 -1.23 9.36
C TYR A 91 6.69 0.15 9.75
N LEU A 92 6.90 0.40 11.04
CA LEU A 92 7.44 1.67 11.58
C LEU A 92 8.96 1.62 11.73
N SER A 93 9.67 1.05 10.75
CA SER A 93 11.12 0.94 10.76
C SER A 93 11.78 1.94 9.81
N PRO A 94 13.05 2.33 10.07
CA PRO A 94 13.85 3.09 9.11
C PRO A 94 13.97 2.38 7.74
N ALA A 95 14.07 1.04 7.74
CA ALA A 95 14.14 0.26 6.51
C ALA A 95 12.89 0.46 5.62
N HIS A 96 11.68 0.43 6.21
CA HIS A 96 10.43 0.68 5.46
C HIS A 96 10.29 2.16 5.09
N ARG A 97 10.74 3.11 5.96
CA ARG A 97 10.78 4.52 5.61
C ARG A 97 11.59 4.78 4.35
N ASP A 98 12.76 4.17 4.24
CA ASP A 98 13.71 4.42 3.17
C ASP A 98 13.39 3.64 1.89
N ASP A 99 12.59 2.56 1.95
CA ASP A 99 12.10 1.81 0.79
C ASP A 99 10.77 2.38 0.27
N LEU A 100 10.83 3.48 -0.48
CA LEU A 100 9.62 4.04 -1.10
C LEU A 100 9.02 3.06 -2.12
N ALA A 101 9.84 2.50 -2.99
CA ALA A 101 9.39 1.68 -4.12
C ALA A 101 8.75 0.35 -3.69
N GLY A 102 9.26 -0.28 -2.63
CA GLY A 102 8.74 -1.55 -2.09
C GLY A 102 7.71 -1.38 -0.99
N GLY A 103 7.62 -0.19 -0.38
CA GLY A 103 6.78 0.06 0.80
C GLY A 103 5.28 0.16 0.53
N CYS A 104 4.56 0.59 1.57
CA CYS A 104 3.10 0.71 1.58
C CYS A 104 2.58 1.73 0.54
N PRO A 105 1.62 1.36 -0.34
CA PRO A 105 1.04 2.28 -1.31
C PRO A 105 0.27 3.43 -0.64
N SER A 106 -0.41 3.19 0.49
CA SER A 106 -1.09 4.24 1.24
C SER A 106 -0.09 5.29 1.74
N ALA A 107 1.04 4.86 2.32
CA ALA A 107 2.05 5.80 2.81
C ALA A 107 2.84 6.52 1.70
N ALA A 108 2.77 6.04 0.46
CA ALA A 108 3.45 6.69 -0.66
C ALA A 108 2.52 7.59 -1.49
N LEU A 109 1.24 7.19 -1.67
CA LEU A 109 0.38 7.73 -2.72
C LEU A 109 -0.93 8.35 -2.21
N LEU A 110 -1.24 8.32 -0.90
CA LEU A 110 -2.55 8.69 -0.37
C LEU A 110 -3.02 10.08 -0.82
N ASP A 111 -2.12 11.06 -0.80
CA ASP A 111 -2.43 12.43 -1.19
C ASP A 111 -2.75 12.54 -2.70
N GLU A 112 -2.01 11.83 -3.56
CA GLU A 112 -2.28 11.79 -5.00
C GLU A 112 -3.57 11.03 -5.31
N ILE A 113 -3.79 9.87 -4.65
CA ILE A 113 -5.03 9.08 -4.78
C ILE A 113 -6.26 9.93 -4.49
N GLY A 114 -6.19 10.79 -3.47
CA GLY A 114 -7.29 11.70 -3.12
C GLY A 114 -7.69 12.67 -4.24
N ARG A 115 -6.78 12.91 -5.21
CA ARG A 115 -7.00 13.78 -6.39
C ARG A 115 -7.28 13.02 -7.68
N CYS A 116 -7.16 11.68 -7.67
CA CYS A 116 -7.45 10.84 -8.82
C CYS A 116 -8.96 10.73 -9.11
N ASP A 117 -9.27 10.16 -10.27
CA ASP A 117 -10.63 9.83 -10.69
C ASP A 117 -11.32 8.90 -9.69
N VAL A 118 -12.67 8.88 -9.75
CA VAL A 118 -13.52 8.11 -8.84
C VAL A 118 -13.13 6.62 -8.81
N ALA A 119 -12.81 6.02 -9.95
CA ALA A 119 -12.46 4.61 -10.04
C ALA A 119 -11.20 4.25 -9.22
N VAL A 120 -10.18 5.12 -9.20
CA VAL A 120 -8.98 4.95 -8.37
C VAL A 120 -9.32 5.07 -6.89
N ARG A 121 -10.16 6.04 -6.54
CA ARG A 121 -10.60 6.27 -5.15
C ARG A 121 -11.48 5.15 -4.63
N GLU A 122 -12.31 4.54 -5.48
CA GLU A 122 -13.11 3.36 -5.16
C GLU A 122 -12.21 2.15 -4.91
N ALA A 123 -11.23 1.88 -5.79
CA ALA A 123 -10.25 0.82 -5.58
C ALA A 123 -9.47 0.99 -4.26
N TYR A 124 -9.12 2.24 -3.92
CA TYR A 124 -8.49 2.53 -2.63
C TYR A 124 -9.45 2.32 -1.46
N THR A 125 -10.69 2.74 -1.57
CA THR A 125 -11.71 2.57 -0.51
C THR A 125 -11.91 1.10 -0.17
N GLU A 126 -12.04 0.25 -1.18
CA GLU A 126 -12.17 -1.20 -1.00
C GLU A 126 -10.93 -1.81 -0.34
N GLY A 127 -9.74 -1.47 -0.84
CA GLY A 127 -8.49 -1.99 -0.32
C GLY A 127 -8.17 -1.51 1.10
N ALA A 128 -8.41 -0.24 1.41
CA ALA A 128 -8.24 0.32 2.76
C ALA A 128 -9.24 -0.30 3.76
N GLY A 129 -10.50 -0.48 3.35
CA GLY A 129 -11.50 -1.18 4.15
C GLY A 129 -11.07 -2.62 4.45
N ALA A 130 -10.62 -3.36 3.44
CA ALA A 130 -10.11 -4.72 3.62
C ALA A 130 -8.88 -4.78 4.55
N MET A 131 -8.00 -3.77 4.51
CA MET A 131 -6.85 -3.67 5.41
C MET A 131 -7.29 -3.42 6.86
N ILE A 132 -8.24 -2.50 7.09
CA ILE A 132 -8.80 -2.23 8.42
C ILE A 132 -9.43 -3.50 8.99
N GLU A 133 -10.21 -4.24 8.19
CA GLU A 133 -10.80 -5.51 8.60
C GLU A 133 -9.73 -6.59 8.89
N ALA A 134 -8.65 -6.63 8.12
CA ALA A 134 -7.54 -7.54 8.38
C ALA A 134 -6.86 -7.24 9.72
N ILE A 135 -6.62 -5.97 10.02
CA ILE A 135 -6.08 -5.52 11.31
C ILE A 135 -7.06 -5.85 12.44
N ALA A 136 -8.36 -5.57 12.27
CA ALA A 136 -9.37 -5.81 13.27
C ALA A 136 -9.41 -7.28 13.75
N ARG A 137 -9.24 -8.24 12.82
CA ARG A 137 -9.20 -9.68 13.17
C ARG A 137 -8.08 -10.05 14.15
N HIS A 138 -6.99 -9.29 14.17
CA HIS A 138 -5.89 -9.50 15.12
C HIS A 138 -6.08 -8.77 16.47
N LEU A 139 -7.03 -7.83 16.54
CA LEU A 139 -7.32 -7.03 17.73
C LEU A 139 -8.58 -7.46 18.48
N ASP A 140 -9.27 -8.51 17.99
CA ASP A 140 -10.56 -8.95 18.51
C ASP A 140 -10.48 -9.22 20.02
N ASP A 141 -11.29 -8.47 20.77
CA ASP A 141 -11.43 -8.55 22.23
C ASP A 141 -12.87 -8.84 22.68
N GLY A 142 -13.73 -9.21 21.72
CA GLY A 142 -15.15 -9.52 21.94
C GLY A 142 -16.10 -8.33 21.80
N ASP A 143 -15.61 -7.12 21.52
CA ASP A 143 -16.38 -5.93 21.19
C ASP A 143 -16.08 -5.50 19.74
N PRO A 144 -16.94 -5.82 18.76
CA PRO A 144 -16.66 -5.56 17.35
C PRO A 144 -16.54 -4.07 17.00
N GLU A 145 -17.34 -3.20 17.65
CA GLU A 145 -17.32 -1.76 17.37
C GLU A 145 -16.00 -1.15 17.85
N ARG A 146 -15.61 -1.41 19.07
CA ARG A 146 -14.34 -0.96 19.65
C ARG A 146 -13.13 -1.53 18.87
N THR A 147 -13.19 -2.79 18.50
CA THR A 147 -12.16 -3.45 17.69
C THR A 147 -11.97 -2.75 16.35
N HIS A 148 -13.09 -2.41 15.68
CA HIS A 148 -13.05 -1.70 14.39
C HIS A 148 -12.47 -0.28 14.54
N GLU A 149 -12.91 0.50 15.55
CA GLU A 149 -12.36 1.84 15.82
C GLU A 149 -10.84 1.79 16.08
N ARG A 150 -10.37 0.81 16.83
CA ARG A 150 -8.94 0.60 17.08
C ARG A 150 -8.18 0.26 15.80
N ALA A 151 -8.75 -0.56 14.93
CA ALA A 151 -8.15 -0.91 13.65
C ALA A 151 -8.05 0.31 12.73
N VAL A 152 -9.08 1.15 12.66
CA VAL A 152 -9.03 2.45 11.95
C VAL A 152 -7.93 3.33 12.53
N GLY A 153 -7.86 3.45 13.86
CA GLY A 153 -6.83 4.21 14.55
C GLY A 153 -5.42 3.73 14.23
N LEU A 154 -5.19 2.41 14.26
CA LEU A 154 -3.91 1.82 13.91
C LEU A 154 -3.54 2.07 12.44
N PHE A 155 -4.44 1.79 11.50
CA PHE A 155 -4.19 2.00 10.09
C PHE A 155 -3.78 3.44 9.78
N THR A 156 -4.54 4.41 10.30
CA THR A 156 -4.27 5.84 10.09
C THR A 156 -2.98 6.31 10.78
N LEU A 157 -2.69 5.81 11.98
CA LEU A 157 -1.43 6.07 12.69
C LEU A 157 -0.23 5.57 11.90
N LEU A 158 -0.27 4.33 11.40
CA LEU A 158 0.82 3.72 10.63
C LEU A 158 1.12 4.53 9.36
N VAL A 159 0.09 4.80 8.56
CA VAL A 159 0.22 5.56 7.31
C VAL A 159 0.74 6.97 7.56
N GLY A 160 0.09 7.71 8.45
CA GLY A 160 0.44 9.12 8.71
C GLY A 160 1.82 9.28 9.34
N SER A 161 2.22 8.37 10.24
CA SER A 161 3.54 8.42 10.86
C SER A 161 4.66 8.15 9.86
N LEU A 162 4.46 7.16 8.97
CA LEU A 162 5.46 6.84 7.95
C LEU A 162 5.60 7.98 6.93
N GLN A 163 4.48 8.59 6.49
CA GLN A 163 4.50 9.78 5.63
C GLN A 163 5.25 10.94 6.29
N THR A 164 4.96 11.21 7.57
CA THR A 164 5.59 12.29 8.32
C THR A 164 7.09 12.06 8.48
N ALA A 165 7.50 10.81 8.82
CA ALA A 165 8.89 10.44 8.96
C ALA A 165 9.68 10.58 7.66
N ARG A 166 9.04 10.36 6.50
CA ARG A 166 9.62 10.57 5.16
C ARG A 166 9.75 12.03 4.77
N ALA A 167 8.85 12.88 5.26
CA ALA A 167 8.78 14.29 4.87
C ALA A 167 9.79 15.19 5.61
N VAL A 168 10.22 14.80 6.80
CA VAL A 168 11.17 15.61 7.58
C VAL A 168 12.60 15.40 7.13
N THR A 169 13.40 16.47 7.13
CA THR A 169 14.82 16.42 6.70
C THR A 169 15.79 16.16 7.84
N ASP A 170 15.34 16.25 9.10
CA ASP A 170 16.13 15.91 10.29
C ASP A 170 16.02 14.40 10.58
N PRO A 171 17.10 13.61 10.41
CA PRO A 171 17.06 12.18 10.66
C PRO A 171 16.70 11.81 12.10
N ALA A 172 17.16 12.60 13.09
CA ALA A 172 16.86 12.34 14.48
C ALA A 172 15.37 12.59 14.80
N LEU A 173 14.75 13.59 14.18
CA LEU A 173 13.30 13.80 14.28
C LEU A 173 12.54 12.66 13.57
N SER A 174 12.99 12.25 12.40
CA SER A 174 12.39 11.14 11.65
C SER A 174 12.36 9.84 12.47
N ASP A 175 13.49 9.48 13.08
CA ASP A 175 13.59 8.28 13.92
C ASP A 175 12.69 8.40 15.17
N ARG A 176 12.66 9.55 15.84
CA ARG A 176 11.75 9.80 16.98
C ARG A 176 10.28 9.68 16.61
N ILE A 177 9.88 10.10 15.40
CA ILE A 177 8.50 9.94 14.91
C ILE A 177 8.14 8.45 14.81
N LEU A 178 9.02 7.62 14.23
CA LEU A 178 8.79 6.18 14.11
C LEU A 178 8.73 5.50 15.47
N GLU A 179 9.65 5.83 16.40
CA GLU A 179 9.67 5.28 17.75
C GLU A 179 8.40 5.64 18.55
N ALA A 180 7.99 6.91 18.52
CA ALA A 180 6.78 7.35 19.19
C ALA A 180 5.51 6.72 18.57
N ALA A 181 5.47 6.61 17.25
CA ALA A 181 4.38 5.93 16.54
C ALA A 181 4.29 4.46 16.92
N TYR A 182 5.42 3.75 17.01
CA TYR A 182 5.45 2.36 17.45
C TYR A 182 4.89 2.19 18.87
N ALA A 183 5.33 3.01 19.83
CA ALA A 183 4.82 2.96 21.20
C ALA A 183 3.31 3.20 21.27
N ASN A 184 2.81 4.18 20.51
CA ASN A 184 1.38 4.49 20.44
C ASN A 184 0.60 3.35 19.73
N ALA A 185 1.15 2.77 18.67
CA ALA A 185 0.53 1.64 17.96
C ALA A 185 0.40 0.42 18.88
N VAL A 186 1.43 0.09 19.68
CA VAL A 186 1.37 -0.99 20.67
C VAL A 186 0.30 -0.70 21.71
N THR A 187 0.20 0.54 22.20
CA THR A 187 -0.84 0.95 23.14
C THR A 187 -2.24 0.75 22.56
N LEU A 188 -2.48 1.17 21.32
CA LEU A 188 -3.75 0.94 20.61
C LEU A 188 -4.03 -0.55 20.41
N ALA A 189 -3.01 -1.34 20.06
CA ALA A 189 -3.17 -2.78 19.83
C ALA A 189 -3.49 -3.55 21.12
N THR A 190 -3.05 -3.05 22.29
CA THR A 190 -3.22 -3.72 23.59
C THR A 190 -4.35 -3.15 24.46
N ALA A 191 -4.98 -2.04 24.06
CA ALA A 191 -6.08 -1.43 24.78
C ALA A 191 -7.25 -2.43 24.93
N ARG A 192 -7.84 -2.51 26.12
CA ARG A 192 -9.00 -3.38 26.46
C ARG A 192 -10.21 -2.54 26.83
#